data_a77971a693dfb1aec421734c7f935a0f
#
_entry.id   a77971a693dfb1aec421734c7f935a0f
#
_cell.length_a   1.000
_cell.length_b   1.000
_cell.length_c   1.000
_cell.angle_alpha   90.00
_cell.angle_beta   90.00
_cell.angle_gamma   90.00
#
_symmetry.space_group_name_H-M   'P 1'
#
loop_
_entity.id
_entity.type
_entity.pdbx_description
1 polymer ?
#
loop_
_entity_poly.entity_id
_entity_poly.type
_entity_poly.pdbx_seq_one_letter_code
_entity_poly.pdbx_strand_id
1 'polypeptide(L)'
;MSRIAFAAMTAVAAGVAFAFLLLPLVAIFLRVPLGDLLDQFGNQVFRDALVVSLKTSLIAHVAVLLFGTPTAYLIARKRFFGRGALITLIELPLVLPPAVAGIALLAAFGRLGLLGDELDALGISIGFTQTAVILAVAFVESPFYVRGAIASFESVDPDLIAAARTLGAGPWRVFGRVALPLAAGGLGAASALALARGLGEFGATIIFAGSLQGVTQTLPLAIYAQLEQDFDVALAISALFVLVGAAILVSLKVFAWARHGSISPFRFAASTSR
;
A
#
# COMPACT_ATOMS: atom_id res chain seq x y z
N MET A 1 -40.83 6.06 9.98
CA MET A 1 -40.48 4.99 9.02
C MET A 1 -40.61 3.65 9.71
N SER A 2 -41.30 2.68 9.12
CA SER A 2 -41.37 1.33 9.68
C SER A 2 -40.00 0.63 9.62
N ARG A 3 -39.70 -0.27 10.55
CA ARG A 3 -38.45 -1.05 10.53
C ARG A 3 -38.22 -1.78 9.19
N ILE A 4 -39.30 -2.20 8.55
CA ILE A 4 -39.31 -2.87 7.25
C ILE A 4 -38.87 -1.90 6.13
N ALA A 5 -39.40 -0.68 6.11
CA ALA A 5 -39.04 0.32 5.12
C ALA A 5 -37.56 0.73 5.24
N PHE A 6 -37.05 0.86 6.46
CA PHE A 6 -35.63 1.14 6.70
C PHE A 6 -34.73 -0.02 6.23
N ALA A 7 -35.09 -1.25 6.58
CA ALA A 7 -34.34 -2.43 6.14
C ALA A 7 -34.34 -2.60 4.61
N ALA A 8 -35.49 -2.37 3.95
CA ALA A 8 -35.56 -2.39 2.50
C ALA A 8 -34.71 -1.30 1.84
N MET A 9 -34.76 -0.09 2.35
CA MET A 9 -33.92 1.03 1.87
C MET A 9 -32.44 0.76 2.00
N THR A 10 -32.00 0.24 3.17
CA THR A 10 -30.57 -0.10 3.40
C THR A 10 -30.12 -1.27 2.52
N ALA A 11 -30.97 -2.28 2.31
CA ALA A 11 -30.66 -3.39 1.42
C ALA A 11 -30.53 -2.94 -0.05
N VAL A 12 -31.42 -2.08 -0.52
CA VAL A 12 -31.31 -1.49 -1.88
C VAL A 12 -30.06 -0.64 -2.02
N ALA A 13 -29.78 0.24 -1.05
CA ALA A 13 -28.57 1.07 -1.08
C ALA A 13 -27.30 0.21 -1.08
N ALA A 14 -27.24 -0.83 -0.25
CA ALA A 14 -26.12 -1.79 -0.23
C ALA A 14 -26.01 -2.53 -1.57
N GLY A 15 -27.12 -3.00 -2.14
CA GLY A 15 -27.14 -3.67 -3.45
C GLY A 15 -26.61 -2.80 -4.57
N VAL A 16 -27.04 -1.53 -4.64
CA VAL A 16 -26.55 -0.56 -5.63
C VAL A 16 -25.04 -0.30 -5.44
N ALA A 17 -24.60 -0.08 -4.20
CA ALA A 17 -23.19 0.14 -3.90
C ALA A 17 -22.32 -1.07 -4.30
N PHE A 18 -22.73 -2.28 -3.95
CA PHE A 18 -22.02 -3.51 -4.36
C PHE A 18 -22.03 -3.72 -5.87
N ALA A 19 -23.18 -3.50 -6.53
CA ALA A 19 -23.27 -3.60 -7.98
C ALA A 19 -22.33 -2.60 -8.66
N PHE A 20 -22.30 -1.35 -8.21
CA PHE A 20 -21.39 -0.33 -8.74
C PHE A 20 -19.91 -0.70 -8.58
N LEU A 21 -19.53 -1.26 -7.44
CA LEU A 21 -18.14 -1.66 -7.19
C LEU A 21 -17.73 -2.93 -7.94
N LEU A 22 -18.65 -3.90 -8.07
CA LEU A 22 -18.33 -5.19 -8.68
C LEU A 22 -18.46 -5.18 -10.20
N LEU A 23 -19.38 -4.39 -10.75
CA LEU A 23 -19.66 -4.38 -12.18
C LEU A 23 -18.41 -4.12 -13.05
N PRO A 24 -17.56 -3.11 -12.78
CA PRO A 24 -16.34 -2.89 -13.57
C PRO A 24 -15.37 -4.06 -13.49
N LEU A 25 -15.21 -4.67 -12.30
CA LEU A 25 -14.32 -5.81 -12.11
C LEU A 25 -14.82 -7.03 -12.87
N VAL A 26 -16.11 -7.34 -12.76
CA VAL A 26 -16.74 -8.44 -13.50
C VAL A 26 -16.66 -8.20 -15.01
N ALA A 27 -16.86 -6.98 -15.47
CA ALA A 27 -16.81 -6.62 -16.88
C ALA A 27 -15.45 -6.91 -17.51
N ILE A 28 -14.34 -6.69 -16.78
CA ILE A 28 -12.99 -7.04 -17.26
C ILE A 28 -12.92 -8.54 -17.57
N PHE A 29 -13.34 -9.39 -16.63
CA PHE A 29 -13.24 -10.84 -16.78
C PHE A 29 -14.25 -11.43 -17.77
N LEU A 30 -15.40 -10.80 -17.96
CA LEU A 30 -16.38 -11.23 -18.96
C LEU A 30 -15.97 -10.88 -20.40
N ARG A 31 -15.14 -9.85 -20.55
CA ARG A 31 -14.67 -9.40 -21.88
C ARG A 31 -13.40 -10.07 -22.35
N VAL A 32 -12.62 -10.66 -21.47
CA VAL A 32 -11.34 -11.29 -21.79
C VAL A 32 -11.53 -12.81 -21.83
N PRO A 33 -11.43 -13.47 -23.00
CA PRO A 33 -11.40 -14.91 -23.10
C PRO A 33 -10.25 -15.52 -22.29
N LEU A 34 -10.48 -16.71 -21.72
CA LEU A 34 -9.45 -17.41 -20.92
C LEU A 34 -8.17 -17.71 -21.75
N GLY A 35 -8.31 -17.94 -23.06
CA GLY A 35 -7.17 -18.10 -23.96
C GLY A 35 -6.28 -16.88 -23.98
N ASP A 36 -6.86 -15.70 -24.21
CA ASP A 36 -6.13 -14.43 -24.28
C ASP A 36 -5.44 -14.08 -22.96
N LEU A 37 -6.04 -14.43 -21.82
CA LEU A 37 -5.40 -14.31 -20.51
C LEU A 37 -4.15 -15.18 -20.39
N LEU A 38 -4.22 -16.43 -20.86
CA LEU A 38 -3.09 -17.36 -20.79
C LEU A 38 -1.98 -16.96 -21.77
N ASP A 39 -2.32 -16.45 -22.94
CA ASP A 39 -1.37 -15.98 -23.94
C ASP A 39 -0.53 -14.80 -23.44
N GLN A 40 -1.08 -13.97 -22.55
CA GLN A 40 -0.31 -12.87 -21.93
C GLN A 40 0.89 -13.34 -21.11
N PHE A 41 0.88 -14.56 -20.56
CA PHE A 41 2.07 -15.11 -19.89
C PHE A 41 3.22 -15.36 -20.87
N GLY A 42 2.94 -15.54 -22.16
CA GLY A 42 3.91 -15.55 -23.26
C GLY A 42 4.37 -14.16 -23.70
N ASN A 43 3.60 -13.13 -23.43
CA ASN A 43 3.87 -11.76 -23.85
C ASN A 43 5.05 -11.16 -23.07
N GLN A 44 6.07 -10.68 -23.76
CA GLN A 44 7.27 -10.14 -23.14
C GLN A 44 6.97 -8.85 -22.37
N VAL A 45 6.09 -7.98 -22.90
CA VAL A 45 5.71 -6.71 -22.21
C VAL A 45 5.09 -7.00 -20.86
N PHE A 46 4.18 -7.98 -20.79
CA PHE A 46 3.56 -8.38 -19.53
C PHE A 46 4.60 -8.93 -18.54
N ARG A 47 5.46 -9.85 -18.97
CA ARG A 47 6.47 -10.47 -18.10
C ARG A 47 7.46 -9.44 -17.55
N ASP A 48 7.98 -8.57 -18.42
CA ASP A 48 8.90 -7.50 -18.05
C ASP A 48 8.25 -6.56 -17.03
N ALA A 49 7.02 -6.11 -17.28
CA ALA A 49 6.26 -5.24 -16.40
C ALA A 49 5.92 -5.91 -15.06
N LEU A 50 5.59 -7.21 -15.06
CA LEU A 50 5.34 -7.98 -13.85
C LEU A 50 6.59 -8.06 -12.96
N VAL A 51 7.74 -8.38 -13.54
CA VAL A 51 9.02 -8.46 -12.82
C VAL A 51 9.40 -7.10 -12.25
N VAL A 52 9.31 -6.03 -13.05
CA VAL A 52 9.59 -4.66 -12.59
C VAL A 52 8.64 -4.28 -11.44
N SER A 53 7.33 -4.50 -11.60
CA SER A 53 6.35 -4.18 -10.55
C SER A 53 6.62 -4.93 -9.25
N LEU A 54 6.77 -6.24 -9.30
CA LEU A 54 6.98 -7.05 -8.10
C LEU A 54 8.29 -6.69 -7.40
N LYS A 55 9.38 -6.57 -8.16
CA LYS A 55 10.71 -6.23 -7.63
C LYS A 55 10.70 -4.85 -6.97
N THR A 56 10.23 -3.83 -7.69
CA THR A 56 10.30 -2.44 -7.18
C THR A 56 9.32 -2.21 -6.04
N SER A 57 8.10 -2.74 -6.14
CA SER A 57 7.12 -2.63 -5.04
C SER A 57 7.56 -3.39 -3.79
N LEU A 58 8.17 -4.57 -3.92
CA LEU A 58 8.67 -5.30 -2.75
C LEU A 58 9.81 -4.55 -2.06
N ILE A 59 10.76 -4.02 -2.83
CA ILE A 59 11.88 -3.22 -2.26
C ILE A 59 11.35 -1.96 -1.59
N ALA A 60 10.43 -1.24 -2.24
CA ALA A 60 9.78 -0.05 -1.68
C ALA A 60 9.05 -0.40 -0.38
N HIS A 61 8.26 -1.48 -0.39
CA HIS A 61 7.50 -1.93 0.76
C HIS A 61 8.41 -2.30 1.96
N VAL A 62 9.47 -3.05 1.71
CA VAL A 62 10.45 -3.40 2.76
C VAL A 62 11.09 -2.14 3.34
N ALA A 63 11.45 -1.16 2.51
CA ALA A 63 11.99 0.12 2.98
C ALA A 63 10.95 0.88 3.84
N VAL A 64 9.70 0.95 3.39
CA VAL A 64 8.60 1.59 4.13
C VAL A 64 8.38 0.89 5.48
N LEU A 65 8.40 -0.43 5.55
CA LEU A 65 8.29 -1.17 6.81
C LEU A 65 9.48 -0.89 7.73
N LEU A 66 10.70 -0.93 7.18
CA LEU A 66 11.94 -0.78 7.94
C LEU A 66 12.04 0.59 8.61
N PHE A 67 11.73 1.66 7.89
CA PHE A 67 11.80 3.03 8.39
C PHE A 67 10.48 3.50 9.02
N GLY A 68 9.35 3.09 8.48
CA GLY A 68 8.02 3.49 8.94
C GLY A 68 7.65 2.88 10.29
N THR A 69 8.01 1.61 10.58
CA THR A 69 7.66 0.97 11.85
C THR A 69 8.28 1.65 13.07
N PRO A 70 9.60 1.90 13.12
CA PRO A 70 10.19 2.62 14.26
C PRO A 70 9.72 4.07 14.35
N THR A 71 9.50 4.73 13.21
CA THR A 71 8.95 6.10 13.17
C THR A 71 7.54 6.14 13.75
N ALA A 72 6.67 5.23 13.34
CA ALA A 72 5.31 5.12 13.86
C ALA A 72 5.29 4.82 15.36
N TYR A 73 6.15 3.91 15.83
CA TYR A 73 6.28 3.61 17.26
C TYR A 73 6.70 4.83 18.07
N LEU A 74 7.67 5.59 17.56
CA LEU A 74 8.16 6.80 18.22
C LEU A 74 7.07 7.87 18.32
N ILE A 75 6.32 8.09 17.26
CA ILE A 75 5.21 9.04 17.20
C ILE A 75 4.07 8.60 18.13
N ALA A 76 3.74 7.31 18.15
CA ALA A 76 2.65 6.76 18.98
C ALA A 76 2.96 6.87 20.48
N ARG A 77 4.23 6.70 20.88
CA ARG A 77 4.62 6.56 22.30
C ARG A 77 5.19 7.83 22.93
N LYS A 78 5.60 8.80 22.14
CA LYS A 78 6.18 10.04 22.64
C LYS A 78 5.25 11.23 22.40
N ARG A 79 5.04 12.03 23.44
CA ARG A 79 4.45 13.37 23.33
C ARG A 79 5.60 14.37 23.23
N PHE A 80 5.69 15.07 22.12
CA PHE A 80 6.70 16.10 21.89
C PHE A 80 6.08 17.27 21.13
N PHE A 81 6.72 18.44 21.26
CA PHE A 81 6.30 19.62 20.51
C PHE A 81 6.46 19.36 19.00
N GLY A 82 5.43 19.69 18.21
CA GLY A 82 5.44 19.47 16.76
C GLY A 82 4.98 18.08 16.28
N ARG A 83 4.57 17.16 17.21
CA ARG A 83 4.02 15.84 16.85
C ARG A 83 2.90 15.93 15.80
N GLY A 84 1.95 16.88 16.00
CA GLY A 84 0.86 17.08 15.05
C GLY A 84 1.35 17.52 13.67
N ALA A 85 2.28 18.46 13.63
CA ALA A 85 2.88 18.92 12.36
C ALA A 85 3.62 17.78 11.63
N LEU A 86 4.36 16.94 12.37
CA LEU A 86 5.04 15.77 11.77
C LEU A 86 4.03 14.78 11.18
N ILE A 87 2.92 14.50 11.88
CA ILE A 87 1.86 13.64 11.37
C ILE A 87 1.28 14.25 10.08
N THR A 88 0.96 15.55 10.09
CA THR A 88 0.46 16.25 8.89
C THR A 88 1.45 16.17 7.73
N LEU A 89 2.75 16.33 7.98
CA LEU A 89 3.78 16.18 6.94
C LEU A 89 3.83 14.78 6.35
N ILE A 90 3.71 13.74 7.19
CA ILE A 90 3.63 12.35 6.74
C ILE A 90 2.36 12.11 5.90
N GLU A 91 1.27 12.80 6.20
CA GLU A 91 -0.01 12.69 5.50
C GLU A 91 -0.07 13.52 4.21
N LEU A 92 0.84 14.46 4.01
CA LEU A 92 0.82 15.36 2.84
C LEU A 92 0.76 14.60 1.51
N PRO A 93 1.52 13.50 1.30
CA PRO A 93 1.44 12.73 0.06
C PRO A 93 0.04 12.13 -0.23
N LEU A 94 -0.83 11.96 0.77
CA LEU A 94 -2.20 11.47 0.55
C LEU A 94 -3.08 12.48 -0.19
N VAL A 95 -2.79 13.76 -0.01
CA VAL A 95 -3.59 14.86 -0.58
C VAL A 95 -3.02 15.30 -1.93
N LEU A 96 -1.76 15.02 -2.19
CA LEU A 96 -1.11 15.42 -3.45
C LEU A 96 -1.68 14.61 -4.63
N PRO A 97 -2.07 15.28 -5.72
CA PRO A 97 -2.30 14.58 -6.98
C PRO A 97 -1.06 13.76 -7.38
N PRO A 98 -1.20 12.54 -7.88
CA PRO A 98 -0.06 11.68 -8.19
C PRO A 98 0.97 12.33 -9.12
N ALA A 99 0.52 13.12 -10.09
CA ALA A 99 1.42 13.87 -10.97
C ALA A 99 2.26 14.90 -10.21
N VAL A 100 1.68 15.60 -9.22
CA VAL A 100 2.41 16.56 -8.38
C VAL A 100 3.45 15.85 -7.52
N ALA A 101 3.11 14.66 -6.99
CA ALA A 101 4.08 13.83 -6.27
C ALA A 101 5.28 13.46 -7.15
N GLY A 102 5.04 13.06 -8.41
CA GLY A 102 6.11 12.76 -9.38
C GLY A 102 6.98 13.97 -9.70
N ILE A 103 6.38 15.15 -9.91
CA ILE A 103 7.11 16.40 -10.13
C ILE A 103 7.94 16.78 -8.90
N ALA A 104 7.39 16.62 -7.68
CA ALA A 104 8.12 16.91 -6.45
C ALA A 104 9.33 15.99 -6.27
N LEU A 105 9.19 14.70 -6.58
CA LEU A 105 10.31 13.75 -6.57
C LEU A 105 11.36 14.09 -7.64
N LEU A 106 10.93 14.51 -8.83
CA LEU A 106 11.83 14.93 -9.89
C LEU A 106 12.56 16.22 -9.51
N ALA A 107 11.90 17.18 -8.87
CA ALA A 107 12.50 18.40 -8.36
C ALA A 107 13.46 18.15 -7.19
N ALA A 108 13.26 17.09 -6.41
CA ALA A 108 14.16 16.73 -5.32
C ALA A 108 15.37 15.91 -5.80
N PHE A 109 15.15 14.88 -6.59
CA PHE A 109 16.13 13.82 -6.92
C PHE A 109 16.47 13.72 -8.41
N GLY A 110 15.84 14.52 -9.26
CA GLY A 110 16.17 14.59 -10.68
C GLY A 110 17.53 15.22 -10.90
N ARG A 111 18.10 15.06 -12.09
CA ARG A 111 19.41 15.59 -12.45
C ARG A 111 19.54 17.12 -12.27
N LEU A 112 18.46 17.86 -12.50
CA LEU A 112 18.37 19.31 -12.28
C LEU A 112 17.62 19.64 -10.97
N GLY A 113 17.45 18.65 -10.10
CA GLY A 113 16.75 18.78 -8.84
C GLY A 113 17.65 19.27 -7.70
N LEU A 114 17.03 19.40 -6.51
CA LEU A 114 17.68 19.96 -5.32
C LEU A 114 18.93 19.16 -4.89
N LEU A 115 18.94 17.85 -5.08
CA LEU A 115 20.05 16.96 -4.76
C LEU A 115 20.76 16.45 -6.02
N GLY A 116 20.50 17.07 -7.18
CA GLY A 116 21.02 16.60 -8.47
C GLY A 116 22.54 16.65 -8.55
N ASP A 117 23.14 17.76 -8.18
CA ASP A 117 24.60 17.98 -8.24
C ASP A 117 25.35 17.05 -7.27
N GLU A 118 24.84 16.86 -6.05
CA GLU A 118 25.42 15.97 -5.05
C GLU A 118 25.36 14.51 -5.48
N LEU A 119 24.24 14.10 -6.07
CA LEU A 119 24.06 12.75 -6.59
C LEU A 119 24.97 12.49 -7.81
N ASP A 120 25.07 13.47 -8.73
CA ASP A 120 25.94 13.36 -9.91
C ASP A 120 27.43 13.30 -9.51
N ALA A 121 27.84 14.06 -8.50
CA ALA A 121 29.20 14.00 -7.93
C ALA A 121 29.53 12.61 -7.33
N LEU A 122 28.52 11.87 -6.87
CA LEU A 122 28.65 10.48 -6.39
C LEU A 122 28.49 9.44 -7.51
N GLY A 123 28.27 9.86 -8.75
CA GLY A 123 27.99 8.98 -9.87
C GLY A 123 26.61 8.31 -9.81
N ILE A 124 25.65 8.86 -9.04
CA ILE A 124 24.33 8.31 -8.82
C ILE A 124 23.32 9.06 -9.68
N SER A 125 22.67 8.36 -10.61
CA SER A 125 21.52 8.86 -11.35
C SER A 125 20.25 8.16 -10.87
N ILE A 126 19.26 8.93 -10.41
CA ILE A 126 18.01 8.39 -9.88
C ILE A 126 16.88 8.46 -10.92
N GLY A 127 16.65 9.61 -11.51
CA GLY A 127 15.56 9.80 -12.48
C GLY A 127 15.62 8.78 -13.62
N PHE A 128 14.47 8.30 -14.08
CA PHE A 128 14.33 7.31 -15.17
C PHE A 128 15.02 5.97 -14.91
N THR A 129 15.19 5.58 -13.65
CA THR A 129 15.76 4.29 -13.23
C THR A 129 14.79 3.50 -12.37
N GLN A 130 15.11 2.22 -12.07
CA GLN A 130 14.33 1.43 -11.10
C GLN A 130 14.32 2.06 -9.71
N THR A 131 15.38 2.78 -9.33
CA THR A 131 15.43 3.51 -8.07
C THR A 131 14.36 4.62 -8.02
N ALA A 132 14.11 5.31 -9.13
CA ALA A 132 13.01 6.28 -9.20
C ALA A 132 11.65 5.62 -9.01
N VAL A 133 11.42 4.43 -9.60
CA VAL A 133 10.20 3.66 -9.38
C VAL A 133 10.04 3.31 -7.90
N ILE A 134 11.09 2.80 -7.27
CA ILE A 134 11.09 2.42 -5.84
C ILE A 134 10.76 3.62 -4.96
N LEU A 135 11.38 4.78 -5.22
CA LEU A 135 11.13 6.01 -4.46
C LEU A 135 9.71 6.54 -4.68
N ALA A 136 9.18 6.49 -5.91
CA ALA A 136 7.82 6.91 -6.20
C ALA A 136 6.80 6.04 -5.46
N VAL A 137 6.95 4.73 -5.53
CA VAL A 137 6.09 3.77 -4.83
C VAL A 137 6.19 3.97 -3.32
N ALA A 138 7.42 4.04 -2.76
CA ALA A 138 7.62 4.24 -1.33
C ALA A 138 7.05 5.57 -0.82
N PHE A 139 7.17 6.66 -1.59
CA PHE A 139 6.62 7.97 -1.25
C PHE A 139 5.09 7.95 -1.12
N VAL A 140 4.42 7.30 -2.08
CA VAL A 140 2.95 7.21 -2.10
C VAL A 140 2.42 6.19 -1.09
N GLU A 141 3.15 5.11 -0.84
CA GLU A 141 2.77 4.03 0.06
C GLU A 141 2.98 4.39 1.54
N SER A 142 4.06 5.13 1.85
CA SER A 142 4.50 5.38 3.23
C SER A 142 3.44 5.98 4.15
N PRO A 143 2.61 6.98 3.79
CA PRO A 143 1.60 7.52 4.69
C PRO A 143 0.52 6.51 5.05
N PHE A 144 0.13 5.60 4.13
CA PHE A 144 -0.85 4.54 4.41
C PHE A 144 -0.32 3.60 5.49
N TYR A 145 0.94 3.19 5.37
CA TYR A 145 1.56 2.32 6.36
C TYR A 145 1.75 3.03 7.69
N VAL A 146 2.41 4.20 7.68
CA VAL A 146 2.80 4.90 8.92
C VAL A 146 1.57 5.31 9.74
N ARG A 147 0.49 5.79 9.11
CA ARG A 147 -0.76 6.08 9.81
C ARG A 147 -1.37 4.86 10.48
N GLY A 148 -1.51 3.75 9.75
CA GLY A 148 -2.03 2.51 10.29
C GLY A 148 -1.15 1.94 11.40
N ALA A 149 0.17 2.07 11.26
CA ALA A 149 1.14 1.64 12.26
C ALA A 149 1.07 2.51 13.54
N ILE A 150 0.92 3.83 13.42
CA ILE A 150 0.70 4.73 14.58
C ILE A 150 -0.55 4.28 15.35
N ALA A 151 -1.69 4.12 14.68
CA ALA A 151 -2.93 3.67 15.30
C ALA A 151 -2.78 2.29 15.97
N SER A 152 -2.04 1.37 15.33
CA SER A 152 -1.78 0.04 15.87
C SER A 152 -0.93 0.09 17.13
N PHE A 153 0.09 0.94 17.18
CA PHE A 153 0.88 1.10 18.40
C PHE A 153 0.12 1.86 19.50
N GLU A 154 -0.72 2.84 19.16
CA GLU A 154 -1.55 3.55 20.12
C GLU A 154 -2.59 2.64 20.79
N SER A 155 -3.06 1.61 20.10
CA SER A 155 -4.00 0.62 20.66
C SER A 155 -3.39 -0.35 21.68
N VAL A 156 -2.05 -0.44 21.75
CA VAL A 156 -1.38 -1.28 22.76
C VAL A 156 -1.47 -0.64 24.13
N ASP A 157 -1.96 -1.39 25.10
CA ASP A 157 -2.15 -0.94 26.48
C ASP A 157 -0.85 -0.38 27.08
N PRO A 158 -0.84 0.89 27.54
CA PRO A 158 0.33 1.51 28.16
C PRO A 158 0.80 0.80 29.43
N ASP A 159 -0.08 0.13 30.15
CA ASP A 159 0.27 -0.57 31.40
C ASP A 159 1.14 -1.79 31.12
N LEU A 160 0.95 -2.48 29.99
CA LEU A 160 1.84 -3.57 29.58
C LEU A 160 3.26 -3.07 29.30
N ILE A 161 3.38 -1.88 28.71
CA ILE A 161 4.67 -1.25 28.46
C ILE A 161 5.34 -0.81 29.79
N ALA A 162 4.55 -0.25 30.72
CA ALA A 162 5.03 0.15 32.03
C ALA A 162 5.48 -1.06 32.85
N ALA A 163 4.70 -2.13 32.90
CA ALA A 163 5.05 -3.38 33.57
C ALA A 163 6.36 -4.00 33.04
N ALA A 164 6.55 -4.02 31.71
CA ALA A 164 7.78 -4.50 31.13
C ALA A 164 9.01 -3.67 31.56
N ARG A 165 8.85 -2.36 31.68
CA ARG A 165 9.92 -1.46 32.13
C ARG A 165 10.25 -1.65 33.62
N THR A 166 9.26 -1.83 34.48
CA THR A 166 9.47 -2.12 35.91
C THR A 166 10.18 -3.45 36.13
N LEU A 167 10.00 -4.43 35.21
CA LEU A 167 10.75 -5.69 35.17
C LEU A 167 12.15 -5.56 34.56
N GLY A 168 12.65 -4.34 34.31
CA GLY A 168 13.99 -4.09 33.80
C GLY A 168 14.16 -4.24 32.30
N ALA A 169 13.06 -4.27 31.52
CA ALA A 169 13.17 -4.31 30.06
C ALA A 169 13.63 -2.97 29.49
N GLY A 170 14.79 -2.96 28.81
CA GLY A 170 15.27 -1.78 28.08
C GLY A 170 14.41 -1.47 26.84
N PRO A 171 14.56 -0.27 26.24
CA PRO A 171 13.70 0.24 25.16
C PRO A 171 13.55 -0.72 23.96
N TRP A 172 14.64 -1.32 23.52
CA TRP A 172 14.65 -2.28 22.41
C TRP A 172 13.90 -3.57 22.73
N ARG A 173 13.99 -4.02 23.99
CA ARG A 173 13.28 -5.22 24.46
C ARG A 173 11.77 -4.93 24.57
N VAL A 174 11.40 -3.77 25.06
CA VAL A 174 10.00 -3.32 25.10
C VAL A 174 9.44 -3.22 23.68
N PHE A 175 10.13 -2.57 22.76
CA PHE A 175 9.72 -2.47 21.36
C PHE A 175 9.55 -3.86 20.72
N GLY A 176 10.60 -4.68 20.70
CA GLY A 176 10.62 -5.92 19.93
C GLY A 176 9.83 -7.08 20.55
N ARG A 177 9.72 -7.13 21.89
CA ARG A 177 9.08 -8.26 22.59
C ARG A 177 7.69 -7.95 23.15
N VAL A 178 7.31 -6.68 23.25
CA VAL A 178 6.02 -6.28 23.82
C VAL A 178 5.20 -5.50 22.77
N ALA A 179 5.67 -4.34 22.37
CA ALA A 179 4.88 -3.45 21.51
C ALA A 179 4.65 -4.03 20.11
N LEU A 180 5.70 -4.52 19.46
CA LEU A 180 5.65 -5.04 18.10
C LEU A 180 4.73 -6.28 17.98
N PRO A 181 4.84 -7.32 18.84
CA PRO A 181 3.91 -8.45 18.79
C PRO A 181 2.46 -8.08 19.09
N LEU A 182 2.23 -7.18 20.05
CA LEU A 182 0.87 -6.75 20.40
C LEU A 182 0.20 -5.90 19.30
N ALA A 183 0.99 -5.11 18.58
CA ALA A 183 0.52 -4.31 17.44
C ALA A 183 0.46 -5.11 16.11
N ALA A 184 0.98 -6.35 16.06
CA ALA A 184 1.24 -7.07 14.81
C ALA A 184 0.02 -7.24 13.91
N GLY A 185 -1.18 -7.42 14.47
CA GLY A 185 -2.43 -7.51 13.69
C GLY A 185 -2.74 -6.23 12.92
N GLY A 186 -2.66 -5.10 13.60
CA GLY A 186 -2.88 -3.79 12.98
C GLY A 186 -1.77 -3.41 12.01
N LEU A 187 -0.51 -3.72 12.35
CA LEU A 187 0.63 -3.53 11.45
C LEU A 187 0.50 -4.35 10.17
N GLY A 188 0.04 -5.60 10.26
CA GLY A 188 -0.22 -6.44 9.09
C GLY A 188 -1.33 -5.89 8.19
N ALA A 189 -2.42 -5.38 8.79
CA ALA A 189 -3.49 -4.73 8.04
C ALA A 189 -3.01 -3.44 7.35
N ALA A 190 -2.25 -2.61 8.05
CA ALA A 190 -1.65 -1.40 7.49
C ALA A 190 -0.67 -1.72 6.35
N SER A 191 0.16 -2.75 6.51
CA SER A 191 1.08 -3.25 5.51
C SER A 191 0.35 -3.71 4.24
N ALA A 192 -0.71 -4.51 4.39
CA ALA A 192 -1.50 -4.98 3.25
C ALA A 192 -2.15 -3.83 2.47
N LEU A 193 -2.70 -2.83 3.17
CA LEU A 193 -3.30 -1.65 2.54
C LEU A 193 -2.26 -0.81 1.81
N ALA A 194 -1.12 -0.57 2.44
CA ALA A 194 -0.02 0.20 1.87
C ALA A 194 0.54 -0.47 0.61
N LEU A 195 0.82 -1.78 0.67
CA LEU A 195 1.30 -2.53 -0.50
C LEU A 195 0.29 -2.51 -1.66
N ALA A 196 -1.01 -2.68 -1.36
CA ALA A 196 -2.05 -2.58 -2.38
C ALA A 196 -2.07 -1.21 -3.06
N ARG A 197 -1.88 -0.13 -2.28
CA ARG A 197 -1.78 1.22 -2.82
C ARG A 197 -0.52 1.40 -3.67
N GLY A 198 0.61 0.88 -3.21
CA GLY A 198 1.90 0.96 -3.91
C GLY A 198 1.90 0.20 -5.24
N LEU A 199 1.33 -1.01 -5.28
CA LEU A 199 1.22 -1.81 -6.51
C LEU A 199 0.44 -1.09 -7.61
N GLY A 200 -0.59 -0.33 -7.26
CA GLY A 200 -1.39 0.46 -8.21
C GLY A 200 -0.81 1.85 -8.52
N GLU A 201 0.43 2.14 -8.11
CA GLU A 201 1.00 3.46 -8.39
C GLU A 201 1.35 3.63 -9.87
N PHE A 202 0.86 4.73 -10.43
CA PHE A 202 1.03 5.09 -11.83
C PHE A 202 1.55 6.52 -11.99
N GLY A 203 0.85 7.50 -11.39
CA GLY A 203 1.01 8.90 -11.72
C GLY A 203 2.36 9.50 -11.31
N ALA A 204 2.84 9.18 -10.11
CA ALA A 204 4.17 9.62 -9.68
C ALA A 204 5.27 8.88 -10.44
N THR A 205 5.05 7.60 -10.74
CA THR A 205 6.03 6.77 -11.44
C THR A 205 6.23 7.23 -12.89
N ILE A 206 5.15 7.51 -13.64
CA ILE A 206 5.27 7.94 -15.04
C ILE A 206 6.08 9.24 -15.19
N ILE A 207 5.87 10.18 -14.25
CA ILE A 207 6.56 11.49 -14.26
C ILE A 207 8.03 11.37 -13.84
N PHE A 208 8.30 10.60 -12.78
CA PHE A 208 9.64 10.55 -12.18
C PHE A 208 10.54 9.48 -12.79
N ALA A 209 9.99 8.34 -13.16
CA ALA A 209 10.74 7.19 -13.69
C ALA A 209 10.50 6.93 -15.18
N GLY A 210 9.48 7.54 -15.78
CA GLY A 210 9.07 7.24 -17.16
C GLY A 210 8.46 5.85 -17.29
N SER A 211 8.40 5.34 -18.54
CA SER A 211 7.83 4.04 -18.88
C SER A 211 8.72 3.31 -19.89
N LEU A 212 9.86 2.81 -19.43
CA LEU A 212 10.83 2.08 -20.23
C LEU A 212 10.63 0.58 -20.00
N GLN A 213 10.26 -0.16 -21.05
CA GLN A 213 10.03 -1.61 -20.99
C GLN A 213 11.26 -2.33 -20.40
N GLY A 214 11.01 -3.25 -19.47
CA GLY A 214 12.06 -4.02 -18.78
C GLY A 214 12.90 -3.23 -17.77
N VAL A 215 12.75 -1.90 -17.69
CA VAL A 215 13.53 -1.03 -16.79
C VAL A 215 12.64 -0.35 -15.76
N THR A 216 11.69 0.50 -16.19
CA THR A 216 10.83 1.28 -15.30
C THR A 216 9.35 1.07 -15.53
N GLN A 217 8.97 0.37 -16.59
CA GLN A 217 7.58 0.11 -16.95
C GLN A 217 6.98 -0.90 -15.97
N THR A 218 6.17 -0.41 -15.05
CA THR A 218 5.35 -1.23 -14.13
C THR A 218 4.08 -1.73 -14.83
N LEU A 219 3.35 -2.68 -14.22
CA LEU A 219 2.09 -3.18 -14.78
C LEU A 219 1.08 -2.06 -15.07
N PRO A 220 0.81 -1.09 -14.17
CA PRO A 220 -0.06 0.04 -14.50
C PRO A 220 0.44 0.86 -15.71
N LEU A 221 1.75 1.04 -15.84
CA LEU A 221 2.35 1.74 -16.97
C LEU A 221 2.25 0.94 -18.28
N ALA A 222 2.41 -0.39 -18.23
CA ALA A 222 2.22 -1.26 -19.36
C ALA A 222 0.76 -1.29 -19.83
N ILE A 223 -0.20 -1.34 -18.91
CA ILE A 223 -1.64 -1.24 -19.22
C ILE A 223 -1.92 0.07 -19.97
N TYR A 224 -1.41 1.19 -19.46
CA TYR A 224 -1.61 2.49 -20.09
C TYR A 224 -0.99 2.57 -21.50
N ALA A 225 0.24 2.05 -21.67
CA ALA A 225 0.91 2.03 -22.97
C ALA A 225 0.18 1.14 -23.98
N GLN A 226 -0.37 0.01 -23.55
CA GLN A 226 -1.13 -0.89 -24.42
C GLN A 226 -2.54 -0.33 -24.73
N LEU A 227 -3.12 0.47 -23.86
CA LEU A 227 -4.43 1.08 -24.10
C LEU A 227 -4.49 1.92 -25.39
N GLU A 228 -3.36 2.53 -25.77
CA GLU A 228 -3.24 3.32 -27.01
C GLU A 228 -2.91 2.45 -28.25
N GLN A 229 -2.40 1.23 -28.05
CA GLN A 229 -1.95 0.34 -29.12
C GLN A 229 -2.94 -0.79 -29.40
N ASP A 230 -3.36 -1.48 -28.36
CA ASP A 230 -4.26 -2.64 -28.42
C ASP A 230 -5.09 -2.73 -27.12
N PHE A 231 -6.36 -2.37 -27.23
CA PHE A 231 -7.28 -2.37 -26.10
C PHE A 231 -7.51 -3.76 -25.49
N ASP A 232 -7.51 -4.81 -26.30
CA ASP A 232 -7.76 -6.18 -25.82
C ASP A 232 -6.56 -6.69 -25.02
N VAL A 233 -5.34 -6.38 -25.45
CA VAL A 233 -4.11 -6.64 -24.68
C VAL A 233 -4.09 -5.85 -23.38
N ALA A 234 -4.44 -4.56 -23.43
CA ALA A 234 -4.53 -3.74 -22.21
C ALA A 234 -5.54 -4.32 -21.21
N LEU A 235 -6.68 -4.79 -21.70
CA LEU A 235 -7.75 -5.38 -20.89
C LEU A 235 -7.28 -6.72 -20.28
N ALA A 236 -6.58 -7.56 -21.05
CA ALA A 236 -6.04 -8.83 -20.59
C ALA A 236 -4.96 -8.63 -19.51
N ILE A 237 -4.04 -7.68 -19.70
CA ILE A 237 -3.03 -7.32 -18.69
C ILE A 237 -3.72 -6.76 -17.43
N SER A 238 -4.80 -5.98 -17.59
CA SER A 238 -5.59 -5.46 -16.47
C SER A 238 -6.25 -6.57 -15.65
N ALA A 239 -6.82 -7.58 -16.32
CA ALA A 239 -7.38 -8.75 -15.64
C ALA A 239 -6.31 -9.50 -14.82
N LEU A 240 -5.14 -9.74 -15.40
CA LEU A 240 -4.02 -10.36 -14.70
C LEU A 240 -3.50 -9.50 -13.54
N PHE A 241 -3.43 -8.19 -13.71
CA PHE A 241 -3.08 -7.27 -12.62
C PHE A 241 -4.04 -7.37 -11.44
N VAL A 242 -5.36 -7.42 -11.70
CA VAL A 242 -6.38 -7.62 -10.66
C VAL A 242 -6.19 -8.96 -9.95
N LEU A 243 -5.91 -10.04 -10.69
CA LEU A 243 -5.66 -11.37 -10.10
C LEU A 243 -4.39 -11.37 -9.23
N VAL A 244 -3.31 -10.79 -9.71
CA VAL A 244 -2.04 -10.68 -8.95
C VAL A 244 -2.26 -9.85 -7.68
N GLY A 245 -2.90 -8.70 -7.79
CA GLY A 245 -3.22 -7.85 -6.64
C GLY A 245 -4.12 -8.55 -5.63
N ALA A 246 -5.17 -9.23 -6.09
CA ALA A 246 -6.05 -10.01 -5.24
C ALA A 246 -5.30 -11.16 -4.54
N ALA A 247 -4.45 -11.90 -5.26
CA ALA A 247 -3.65 -12.99 -4.71
C ALA A 247 -2.71 -12.49 -3.60
N ILE A 248 -2.03 -11.37 -3.82
CA ILE A 248 -1.14 -10.74 -2.83
C ILE A 248 -1.95 -10.31 -1.59
N LEU A 249 -3.09 -9.63 -1.77
CA LEU A 249 -3.93 -9.19 -0.66
C LEU A 249 -4.50 -10.35 0.14
N VAL A 250 -4.97 -11.40 -0.53
CA VAL A 250 -5.50 -12.60 0.12
C VAL A 250 -4.40 -13.32 0.90
N SER A 251 -3.22 -13.50 0.30
CA SER A 251 -2.09 -14.16 0.97
C SER A 251 -1.66 -13.42 2.23
N LEU A 252 -1.59 -12.09 2.21
CA LEU A 252 -1.28 -11.28 3.37
C LEU A 252 -2.35 -11.39 4.47
N LYS A 253 -3.64 -11.39 4.09
CA LYS A 253 -4.75 -11.56 5.04
C LYS A 253 -4.76 -12.95 5.67
N VAL A 254 -4.56 -13.99 4.88
CA VAL A 254 -4.48 -15.37 5.36
C VAL A 254 -3.29 -15.55 6.31
N PHE A 255 -2.13 -15.00 5.95
CA PHE A 255 -0.95 -15.05 6.81
C PHE A 255 -1.15 -14.30 8.14
N ALA A 256 -1.77 -13.13 8.10
CA ALA A 256 -2.12 -12.37 9.30
C ALA A 256 -3.11 -13.15 10.18
N TRP A 257 -4.14 -13.76 9.57
CA TRP A 257 -5.13 -14.58 10.29
C TRP A 257 -4.52 -15.84 10.91
N ALA A 258 -3.66 -16.57 10.19
CA ALA A 258 -3.00 -17.76 10.67
C ALA A 258 -2.10 -17.50 11.89
N ARG A 259 -1.48 -16.33 11.97
CA ARG A 259 -0.66 -15.92 13.14
C ARG A 259 -1.49 -15.49 14.35
N HIS A 260 -2.73 -15.06 14.16
CA HIS A 260 -3.62 -14.56 15.21
C HIS A 260 -4.73 -15.56 15.55
N GLY A 261 -4.51 -16.85 15.30
CA GLY A 261 -5.46 -17.91 15.56
C GLY A 261 -6.27 -17.65 16.83
N SER A 262 -7.58 -17.37 16.67
CA SER A 262 -8.62 -17.22 17.70
C SER A 262 -8.82 -15.85 18.35
N ILE A 263 -8.79 -14.74 17.61
CA ILE A 263 -9.62 -13.61 18.03
C ILE A 263 -10.83 -13.56 17.10
N SER A 264 -11.93 -14.16 17.54
CA SER A 264 -13.23 -14.08 16.89
C SER A 264 -13.62 -12.61 16.70
N PRO A 265 -13.87 -12.12 15.46
CA PRO A 265 -14.28 -10.74 15.23
C PRO A 265 -15.74 -10.46 15.61
N PHE A 266 -16.46 -11.43 16.18
CA PHE A 266 -17.85 -11.31 16.60
C PHE A 266 -18.07 -11.86 18.01
N ARG A 267 -17.57 -11.15 19.03
CA ARG A 267 -18.25 -11.12 20.33
C ARG A 267 -18.90 -9.74 20.49
N PHE A 268 -20.01 -9.54 19.80
CA PHE A 268 -21.03 -8.63 20.31
C PHE A 268 -21.56 -9.23 21.58
N ALA A 269 -21.21 -8.60 22.69
CA ALA A 269 -21.69 -8.96 24.01
C ALA A 269 -23.21 -8.90 24.03
N ALA A 270 -23.82 -10.06 24.09
CA ALA A 270 -25.11 -10.21 24.75
C ALA A 270 -24.84 -10.02 26.25
N SER A 271 -24.92 -8.79 26.74
CA SER A 271 -25.19 -8.49 28.15
C SER A 271 -26.48 -7.71 28.18
N THR A 272 -27.59 -8.45 28.06
CA THR A 272 -28.88 -7.97 28.52
C THR A 272 -29.20 -8.73 29.78
N SER A 273 -29.75 -7.99 30.74
CA SER A 273 -30.52 -8.36 31.91
C SER A 273 -29.75 -8.73 33.19
N ARG A 274 -29.61 -7.81 34.13
CA ARG A 274 -30.56 -7.69 35.29
C ARG A 274 -30.45 -6.31 35.89
#